data_a183840ca4d617397090537cff2e57c5
#
_entry.id   a183840ca4d617397090537cff2e57c5
#
_cell.length_a   1.000
_cell.length_b   1.000
_cell.length_c   1.000
_cell.angle_alpha   90.00
_cell.angle_beta   90.00
_cell.angle_gamma   90.00
#
_symmetry.space_group_name_H-M   'P 1'
#
loop_
_entity.id
_entity.type
_entity.pdbx_description
1 polymer ?
#
loop_
_entity_poly.entity_id
_entity_poly.type
_entity_poly.pdbx_seq_one_letter_code
_entity_poly.pdbx_strand_id
1 'polypeptide(L)'
;MPLQIVRNDITKMKVDAIVNAANSSLLGGGGVDGCIHRAAGPELLAECKTLGSCETGNAKITKEYRLPCKYVIHAVGPRWRDGKHGEREKLVSCYRTSLALAKEYGCETVAFPLISSGIYGYPKDQALKVAIDTISDFLLENDMTVYIVIFDRKAYQISEKLFSDIAAYIDDTYVDAHTDSRASQLRRMQMLSEEAICGAPMAASTKSLDDALSQIDESFSEMLLRKIDEKGMTDAQCYKKANIDRKLFSKIRSDKLYKPSKPTALAFAIALELPLDETKEMLMKAGFALSHSNKFDIIIEYFIEHGNYNVFEINEALFAFDQSLLGA
;
A
#
# COMPACT_ATOMS: atom_id res chain seq x y z
N MET A 1 2.82 0.83 -9.56
CA MET A 1 1.93 0.31 -8.49
C MET A 1 0.50 0.67 -8.84
N PRO A 2 -0.45 -0.26 -8.78
CA PRO A 2 -1.83 0.04 -9.17
C PRO A 2 -2.57 0.94 -8.15
N LEU A 3 -2.28 0.88 -6.85
CA LEU A 3 -2.82 1.80 -5.85
C LEU A 3 -1.71 2.44 -5.02
N GLN A 4 -1.73 3.77 -4.90
CA GLN A 4 -0.76 4.56 -4.14
C GLN A 4 -1.47 5.58 -3.25
N ILE A 5 -1.01 5.72 -2.01
CA ILE A 5 -1.43 6.80 -1.12
C ILE A 5 -0.33 7.85 -1.14
N VAL A 6 -0.68 9.06 -1.56
CA VAL A 6 0.30 10.14 -1.76
C VAL A 6 -0.12 11.41 -1.03
N ARG A 7 0.84 12.12 -0.46
CA ARG A 7 0.63 13.45 0.12
C ARG A 7 0.94 14.50 -0.94
N ASN A 8 -0.10 15.10 -1.53
CA ASN A 8 0.03 16.07 -2.62
C ASN A 8 -1.18 17.01 -2.69
N ASP A 9 -1.09 17.99 -3.58
CA ASP A 9 -2.20 18.83 -4.03
C ASP A 9 -2.80 18.19 -5.30
N ILE A 10 -4.04 17.72 -5.22
CA ILE A 10 -4.70 17.03 -6.33
C ILE A 10 -4.80 17.89 -7.58
N THR A 11 -4.85 19.22 -7.44
CA THR A 11 -4.93 20.15 -8.57
C THR A 11 -3.61 20.26 -9.35
N LYS A 12 -2.52 19.68 -8.85
CA LYS A 12 -1.20 19.67 -9.46
C LYS A 12 -0.79 18.28 -9.97
N MET A 13 -1.64 17.29 -9.79
CA MET A 13 -1.37 15.91 -10.20
C MET A 13 -1.43 15.78 -11.73
N LYS A 14 -0.35 15.27 -12.30
CA LYS A 14 -0.26 14.94 -13.74
C LYS A 14 -0.76 13.52 -13.94
N VAL A 15 -2.07 13.37 -14.09
CA VAL A 15 -2.80 12.11 -14.28
C VAL A 15 -3.83 12.25 -15.39
N ASP A 16 -4.42 11.16 -15.85
CA ASP A 16 -5.47 11.25 -16.87
C ASP A 16 -6.76 11.86 -16.32
N ALA A 17 -7.15 11.45 -15.10
CA ALA A 17 -8.33 12.04 -14.44
C ALA A 17 -8.06 12.35 -12.97
N ILE A 18 -8.59 13.48 -12.48
CA ILE A 18 -8.74 13.75 -11.07
C ILE A 18 -10.21 13.65 -10.68
N VAL A 19 -10.46 13.15 -9.45
CA VAL A 19 -11.81 13.08 -8.90
C VAL A 19 -12.06 14.28 -7.99
N ASN A 20 -13.17 14.95 -8.20
CA ASN A 20 -13.67 16.04 -7.39
C ASN A 20 -14.72 15.50 -6.41
N ALA A 21 -14.54 15.77 -5.11
CA ALA A 21 -15.57 15.52 -4.10
C ALA A 21 -16.63 16.61 -4.14
N ALA A 22 -17.53 16.52 -5.11
CA ALA A 22 -18.54 17.51 -5.44
C ALA A 22 -19.79 17.40 -4.55
N ASN A 23 -20.59 18.46 -4.56
CA ASN A 23 -21.96 18.42 -4.06
C ASN A 23 -22.95 18.04 -5.19
N SER A 24 -24.20 17.75 -4.84
CA SER A 24 -25.22 17.29 -5.80
C SER A 24 -25.57 18.30 -6.90
N SER A 25 -25.32 19.60 -6.68
CA SER A 25 -25.56 20.62 -7.69
C SER A 25 -24.44 20.71 -8.74
N LEU A 26 -23.24 20.22 -8.45
CA LEU A 26 -22.00 20.32 -9.23
C LEU A 26 -21.52 21.77 -9.47
N LEU A 27 -22.06 22.73 -8.75
CA LEU A 27 -21.80 24.18 -8.99
C LEU A 27 -20.66 24.73 -8.14
N GLY A 28 -19.78 23.86 -7.68
CA GLY A 28 -18.68 24.24 -6.80
C GLY A 28 -19.10 24.36 -5.34
N GLY A 29 -18.12 24.51 -4.46
CA GLY A 29 -18.32 24.59 -3.01
C GLY A 29 -17.06 24.90 -2.27
N GLY A 30 -16.94 24.39 -1.04
CA GLY A 30 -15.75 24.51 -0.20
C GLY A 30 -14.79 23.31 -0.32
N GLY A 31 -13.67 23.39 0.39
CA GLY A 31 -12.70 22.31 0.44
C GLY A 31 -12.04 22.01 -0.92
N VAL A 32 -11.84 20.73 -1.23
CA VAL A 32 -11.21 20.29 -2.48
C VAL A 32 -12.02 20.71 -3.72
N ASP A 33 -13.36 20.70 -3.65
CA ASP A 33 -14.26 21.14 -4.72
C ASP A 33 -13.96 22.60 -5.13
N GLY A 34 -13.90 23.49 -4.15
CA GLY A 34 -13.55 24.89 -4.40
C GLY A 34 -12.13 25.08 -4.92
N CYS A 35 -11.17 24.27 -4.50
CA CYS A 35 -9.79 24.30 -5.00
C CYS A 35 -9.73 23.89 -6.49
N ILE A 36 -10.42 22.80 -6.86
CA ILE A 36 -10.49 22.31 -8.23
C ILE A 36 -11.16 23.33 -9.15
N HIS A 37 -12.32 23.88 -8.75
CA HIS A 37 -13.01 24.91 -9.54
C HIS A 37 -12.16 26.17 -9.74
N ARG A 38 -11.45 26.65 -8.71
CA ARG A 38 -10.53 27.81 -8.84
C ARG A 38 -9.35 27.51 -9.77
N ALA A 39 -8.76 26.31 -9.67
CA ALA A 39 -7.61 25.93 -10.48
C ALA A 39 -8.00 25.69 -11.96
N ALA A 40 -9.16 25.09 -12.20
CA ALA A 40 -9.67 24.83 -13.55
C ALA A 40 -10.13 26.10 -14.29
N GLY A 41 -10.58 27.12 -13.55
CA GLY A 41 -11.13 28.34 -14.15
C GLY A 41 -12.66 28.31 -14.31
N PRO A 42 -13.26 29.42 -14.77
CA PRO A 42 -14.73 29.58 -14.83
C PRO A 42 -15.39 28.66 -15.87
N GLU A 43 -14.63 28.17 -16.82
CA GLU A 43 -15.09 27.28 -17.89
C GLU A 43 -15.59 25.94 -17.34
N LEU A 44 -14.94 25.40 -16.29
CA LEU A 44 -15.38 24.19 -15.61
C LEU A 44 -16.79 24.36 -15.01
N LEU A 45 -17.05 25.51 -14.36
CA LEU A 45 -18.37 25.80 -13.81
C LEU A 45 -19.43 25.93 -14.92
N ALA A 46 -19.07 26.49 -16.06
CA ALA A 46 -19.96 26.60 -17.21
C ALA A 46 -20.38 25.22 -17.73
N GLU A 47 -19.43 24.30 -17.88
CA GLU A 47 -19.73 22.92 -18.28
C GLU A 47 -20.55 22.18 -17.20
N CYS A 48 -20.20 22.29 -15.93
CA CYS A 48 -20.97 21.69 -14.82
C CYS A 48 -22.44 22.11 -14.82
N LYS A 49 -22.76 23.36 -15.15
CA LYS A 49 -24.15 23.85 -15.29
C LYS A 49 -24.93 23.09 -16.35
N THR A 50 -24.28 22.62 -17.42
CA THR A 50 -24.96 21.87 -18.50
C THR A 50 -25.23 20.42 -18.09
N LEU A 51 -24.47 19.88 -17.13
CA LEU A 51 -24.64 18.51 -16.62
C LEU A 51 -25.89 18.36 -15.72
N GLY A 52 -26.40 19.47 -15.17
CA GLY A 52 -27.46 19.43 -14.16
C GLY A 52 -27.00 18.82 -12.84
N SER A 53 -27.96 18.31 -12.04
CA SER A 53 -27.65 17.68 -10.74
C SER A 53 -27.05 16.27 -10.90
N CYS A 54 -26.34 15.81 -9.85
CA CYS A 54 -25.86 14.44 -9.73
C CYS A 54 -26.31 13.87 -8.37
N GLU A 55 -26.86 12.67 -8.38
CA GLU A 55 -27.35 12.01 -7.18
C GLU A 55 -26.17 11.51 -6.31
N THR A 56 -26.42 11.46 -4.99
CA THR A 56 -25.45 10.89 -4.04
C THR A 56 -25.17 9.42 -4.34
N GLY A 57 -23.92 9.06 -4.49
CA GLY A 57 -23.46 7.73 -4.89
C GLY A 57 -23.07 7.65 -6.36
N ASN A 58 -23.31 8.70 -7.15
CA ASN A 58 -23.00 8.76 -8.57
C ASN A 58 -21.87 9.78 -8.87
N ALA A 59 -21.41 9.75 -10.12
CA ALA A 59 -20.41 10.69 -10.63
C ALA A 59 -20.73 11.14 -12.04
N LYS A 60 -20.21 12.30 -12.45
CA LYS A 60 -20.25 12.84 -13.80
C LYS A 60 -18.86 13.31 -14.22
N ILE A 61 -18.58 13.38 -15.49
CA ILE A 61 -17.26 13.74 -16.03
C ILE A 61 -17.33 15.04 -16.86
N THR A 62 -16.28 15.84 -16.76
CA THR A 62 -16.05 17.05 -17.56
C THR A 62 -14.63 17.08 -18.10
N LYS A 63 -14.34 18.08 -18.94
CA LYS A 63 -12.97 18.41 -19.36
C LYS A 63 -12.17 19.03 -18.22
N GLU A 64 -10.86 19.08 -18.36
CA GLU A 64 -9.88 19.55 -17.38
C GLU A 64 -9.69 21.06 -17.32
N TYR A 65 -9.86 21.74 -18.46
CA TYR A 65 -9.58 23.15 -18.67
C TYR A 65 -8.13 23.54 -18.31
N ARG A 66 -7.87 24.24 -17.19
CA ARG A 66 -6.53 24.71 -16.80
C ARG A 66 -5.80 23.73 -15.87
N LEU A 67 -6.38 22.57 -15.60
CA LEU A 67 -5.77 21.54 -14.76
C LEU A 67 -4.79 20.67 -15.57
N PRO A 68 -3.75 20.09 -14.93
CA PRO A 68 -2.75 19.26 -15.62
C PRO A 68 -3.20 17.78 -15.76
N CYS A 69 -4.49 17.55 -16.01
CA CYS A 69 -5.10 16.25 -16.27
C CYS A 69 -5.85 16.28 -17.60
N LYS A 70 -6.58 15.24 -17.96
CA LYS A 70 -7.43 15.20 -19.17
C LYS A 70 -8.92 15.37 -18.83
N TYR A 71 -9.31 14.92 -17.64
CA TYR A 71 -10.70 14.91 -17.19
C TYR A 71 -10.83 15.24 -15.71
N VAL A 72 -12.00 15.78 -15.33
CA VAL A 72 -12.43 15.91 -13.94
C VAL A 72 -13.68 15.07 -13.74
N ILE A 73 -13.64 14.13 -12.82
CA ILE A 73 -14.77 13.28 -12.44
C ILE A 73 -15.39 13.84 -11.17
N HIS A 74 -16.60 14.34 -11.24
CA HIS A 74 -17.33 14.94 -10.12
C HIS A 74 -18.14 13.86 -9.40
N ALA A 75 -17.64 13.35 -8.30
CA ALA A 75 -18.27 12.32 -7.47
C ALA A 75 -19.04 12.96 -6.30
N VAL A 76 -20.30 12.56 -6.12
CA VAL A 76 -21.16 13.09 -5.06
C VAL A 76 -21.25 12.08 -3.92
N GLY A 77 -20.40 12.27 -2.92
CA GLY A 77 -20.36 11.41 -1.73
C GLY A 77 -21.49 11.67 -0.74
N PRO A 78 -21.78 10.72 0.16
CA PRO A 78 -22.79 10.86 1.20
C PRO A 78 -22.35 11.84 2.31
N ARG A 79 -23.32 12.49 2.94
CA ARG A 79 -23.10 13.14 4.22
C ARG A 79 -23.19 12.12 5.33
N TRP A 80 -22.22 12.11 6.21
CA TRP A 80 -22.23 11.24 7.38
C TRP A 80 -23.32 11.64 8.37
N ARG A 81 -24.01 10.67 8.90
CA ARG A 81 -24.96 10.83 10.01
C ARG A 81 -24.54 9.91 11.17
N ASP A 82 -24.69 8.61 11.03
CA ASP A 82 -24.38 7.63 12.05
C ASP A 82 -23.95 6.25 11.48
N GLY A 83 -23.79 6.14 10.15
CA GLY A 83 -23.43 4.89 9.45
C GLY A 83 -24.57 3.91 9.22
N LYS A 84 -25.82 4.29 9.56
CA LYS A 84 -26.99 3.39 9.46
C LYS A 84 -27.96 3.76 8.32
N HIS A 85 -27.62 4.75 7.51
CA HIS A 85 -28.49 5.28 6.44
C HIS A 85 -27.96 4.99 5.04
N GLY A 86 -27.17 3.90 4.89
CA GLY A 86 -26.60 3.49 3.61
C GLY A 86 -25.42 4.38 3.16
N GLU A 87 -24.75 5.06 4.10
CA GLU A 87 -23.65 5.94 3.77
C GLU A 87 -22.47 5.16 3.19
N ARG A 88 -22.21 3.95 3.73
CA ARG A 88 -21.13 3.08 3.24
C ARG A 88 -21.37 2.66 1.80
N GLU A 89 -22.57 2.16 1.50
CA GLU A 89 -22.96 1.72 0.16
C GLU A 89 -22.91 2.86 -0.86
N LYS A 90 -23.35 4.06 -0.46
CA LYS A 90 -23.25 5.26 -1.31
C LYS A 90 -21.83 5.69 -1.55
N LEU A 91 -20.94 5.58 -0.55
CA LEU A 91 -19.53 5.91 -0.71
C LEU A 91 -18.82 4.89 -1.62
N VAL A 92 -19.09 3.60 -1.45
CA VAL A 92 -18.62 2.54 -2.38
C VAL A 92 -19.09 2.82 -3.81
N SER A 93 -20.37 3.20 -3.98
CA SER A 93 -20.92 3.54 -5.29
C SER A 93 -20.19 4.72 -5.95
N CYS A 94 -19.82 5.77 -5.18
CA CYS A 94 -19.03 6.89 -5.69
C CYS A 94 -17.69 6.46 -6.27
N TYR A 95 -16.96 5.62 -5.57
CA TYR A 95 -15.67 5.11 -6.06
C TYR A 95 -15.86 4.24 -7.29
N ARG A 96 -16.81 3.30 -7.27
CA ARG A 96 -17.10 2.41 -8.41
C ARG A 96 -17.53 3.18 -9.66
N THR A 97 -18.44 4.15 -9.51
CA THR A 97 -18.94 4.95 -10.64
C THR A 97 -17.81 5.81 -11.22
N SER A 98 -16.97 6.40 -10.37
CA SER A 98 -15.83 7.20 -10.81
C SER A 98 -14.79 6.36 -11.56
N LEU A 99 -14.47 5.16 -11.06
CA LEU A 99 -13.55 4.23 -11.72
C LEU A 99 -14.13 3.69 -13.04
N ALA A 100 -15.44 3.44 -13.10
CA ALA A 100 -16.12 3.02 -14.32
C ALA A 100 -16.04 4.11 -15.39
N LEU A 101 -16.31 5.38 -15.04
CA LEU A 101 -16.15 6.53 -15.95
C LEU A 101 -14.69 6.66 -16.40
N ALA A 102 -13.73 6.58 -15.51
CA ALA A 102 -12.33 6.65 -15.88
C ALA A 102 -11.94 5.56 -16.88
N LYS A 103 -12.41 4.32 -16.68
CA LYS A 103 -12.21 3.21 -17.62
C LYS A 103 -12.88 3.46 -18.98
N GLU A 104 -14.11 3.94 -18.98
CA GLU A 104 -14.88 4.27 -20.20
C GLU A 104 -14.16 5.32 -21.06
N TYR A 105 -13.54 6.32 -20.40
CA TYR A 105 -12.77 7.38 -21.06
C TYR A 105 -11.30 7.02 -21.31
N GLY A 106 -10.91 5.77 -21.12
CA GLY A 106 -9.56 5.28 -21.42
C GLY A 106 -8.47 5.84 -20.53
N CYS A 107 -8.79 6.20 -19.27
CA CYS A 107 -7.80 6.69 -18.32
C CYS A 107 -6.95 5.53 -17.80
N GLU A 108 -5.64 5.69 -17.82
CA GLU A 108 -4.66 4.76 -17.22
C GLU A 108 -4.30 5.19 -15.81
N THR A 109 -4.49 6.46 -15.46
CA THR A 109 -4.14 7.06 -14.16
C THR A 109 -5.26 7.92 -13.61
N VAL A 110 -5.64 7.70 -12.33
CA VAL A 110 -6.71 8.45 -11.67
C VAL A 110 -6.30 8.85 -10.25
N ALA A 111 -6.55 10.11 -9.87
CA ALA A 111 -6.31 10.59 -8.53
C ALA A 111 -7.62 10.92 -7.81
N PHE A 112 -7.80 10.34 -6.63
CA PHE A 112 -8.95 10.54 -5.75
C PHE A 112 -8.59 11.36 -4.53
N PRO A 113 -9.42 12.31 -4.10
CA PRO A 113 -9.38 12.79 -2.72
C PRO A 113 -10.06 11.77 -1.81
N LEU A 114 -9.91 11.91 -0.50
CA LEU A 114 -10.70 11.12 0.45
C LEU A 114 -12.15 11.64 0.48
N ILE A 115 -13.01 11.03 -0.34
CA ILE A 115 -14.41 11.49 -0.56
C ILE A 115 -15.17 11.47 0.77
N SER A 116 -16.01 12.50 0.98
CA SER A 116 -16.88 12.70 2.16
C SER A 116 -16.16 12.97 3.48
N SER A 117 -14.84 12.84 3.61
CA SER A 117 -14.10 12.95 4.87
C SER A 117 -13.89 14.41 5.37
N GLY A 118 -14.22 15.38 4.55
CA GLY A 118 -14.14 16.81 4.89
C GLY A 118 -15.44 17.33 5.50
N ILE A 119 -16.08 18.30 4.81
CA ILE A 119 -17.31 18.99 5.26
C ILE A 119 -18.49 18.01 5.47
N TYR A 120 -18.50 16.88 4.77
CA TYR A 120 -19.54 15.86 4.91
C TYR A 120 -19.38 14.95 6.13
N GLY A 121 -18.26 15.09 6.88
CA GLY A 121 -18.06 14.52 8.20
C GLY A 121 -17.92 13.00 8.27
N TYR A 122 -17.71 12.32 7.17
CA TYR A 122 -17.46 10.86 7.19
C TYR A 122 -16.17 10.59 7.99
N PRO A 123 -16.17 9.65 8.97
CA PRO A 123 -14.97 9.31 9.73
C PRO A 123 -13.83 8.92 8.79
N LYS A 124 -12.66 9.53 8.97
CA LYS A 124 -11.57 9.47 7.99
C LYS A 124 -11.00 8.07 7.83
N ASP A 125 -10.86 7.35 8.92
CA ASP A 125 -10.44 5.95 8.97
C ASP A 125 -11.39 5.04 8.18
N GLN A 126 -12.69 5.17 8.43
CA GLN A 126 -13.72 4.41 7.72
C GLN A 126 -13.80 4.81 6.24
N ALA A 127 -13.68 6.11 5.93
CA ALA A 127 -13.67 6.57 4.54
C ALA A 127 -12.45 6.04 3.76
N LEU A 128 -11.28 6.01 4.40
CA LEU A 128 -10.06 5.45 3.81
C LEU A 128 -10.18 3.95 3.59
N LYS A 129 -10.72 3.22 4.57
CA LYS A 129 -10.97 1.78 4.42
C LYS A 129 -11.91 1.49 3.25
N VAL A 130 -13.02 2.21 3.14
CA VAL A 130 -13.96 2.06 2.00
C VAL A 130 -13.29 2.37 0.66
N ALA A 131 -12.46 3.42 0.61
CA ALA A 131 -11.71 3.78 -0.59
C ALA A 131 -10.75 2.66 -1.01
N ILE A 132 -9.92 2.19 -0.07
CA ILE A 132 -8.93 1.15 -0.31
C ILE A 132 -9.62 -0.15 -0.77
N ASP A 133 -10.59 -0.64 -0.02
CA ASP A 133 -11.31 -1.89 -0.34
C ASP A 133 -11.92 -1.81 -1.75
N THR A 134 -12.66 -0.73 -2.04
CA THR A 134 -13.39 -0.58 -3.31
C THR A 134 -12.45 -0.42 -4.52
N ILE A 135 -11.36 0.37 -4.37
CA ILE A 135 -10.38 0.56 -5.43
C ILE A 135 -9.59 -0.74 -5.66
N SER A 136 -9.22 -1.44 -4.59
CA SER A 136 -8.50 -2.72 -4.69
C SER A 136 -9.32 -3.77 -5.43
N ASP A 137 -10.61 -3.93 -5.08
CA ASP A 137 -11.52 -4.83 -5.78
C ASP A 137 -11.58 -4.53 -7.29
N PHE A 138 -11.69 -3.24 -7.64
CA PHE A 138 -11.70 -2.83 -9.04
C PHE A 138 -10.38 -3.15 -9.76
N LEU A 139 -9.25 -2.93 -9.10
CA LEU A 139 -7.92 -3.15 -9.67
C LEU A 139 -7.58 -4.64 -9.84
N LEU A 140 -8.26 -5.55 -9.14
CA LEU A 140 -8.10 -7.00 -9.39
C LEU A 140 -8.48 -7.38 -10.83
N GLU A 141 -9.45 -6.67 -11.42
CA GLU A 141 -9.98 -6.97 -12.76
C GLU A 141 -9.52 -5.97 -13.83
N ASN A 142 -8.94 -4.83 -13.44
CA ASN A 142 -8.60 -3.75 -14.35
C ASN A 142 -7.15 -3.28 -14.16
N ASP A 143 -6.50 -2.93 -15.28
CA ASP A 143 -5.16 -2.37 -15.28
C ASP A 143 -5.26 -0.84 -15.29
N MET A 144 -5.12 -0.22 -14.11
CA MET A 144 -5.16 1.22 -13.90
C MET A 144 -4.26 1.58 -12.71
N THR A 145 -3.66 2.75 -12.72
CA THR A 145 -2.95 3.29 -11.55
C THR A 145 -3.85 4.31 -10.85
N VAL A 146 -4.13 4.07 -9.58
CA VAL A 146 -5.00 4.93 -8.76
C VAL A 146 -4.21 5.55 -7.62
N TYR A 147 -4.38 6.86 -7.42
CA TYR A 147 -3.79 7.61 -6.33
C TYR A 147 -4.87 8.05 -5.35
N ILE A 148 -4.70 7.77 -4.06
CA ILE A 148 -5.46 8.41 -2.99
C ILE A 148 -4.62 9.58 -2.49
N VAL A 149 -5.11 10.81 -2.71
CA VAL A 149 -4.37 12.05 -2.44
C VAL A 149 -4.79 12.62 -1.11
N ILE A 150 -3.86 12.73 -0.17
CA ILE A 150 -4.05 13.30 1.15
C ILE A 150 -3.31 14.63 1.21
N PHE A 151 -4.05 15.71 1.45
CA PHE A 151 -3.46 17.05 1.56
C PHE A 151 -2.87 17.32 2.95
N ASP A 152 -3.58 16.93 4.01
CA ASP A 152 -3.19 17.15 5.39
C ASP A 152 -2.91 15.83 6.11
N ARG A 153 -1.77 15.76 6.84
CA ARG A 153 -1.37 14.60 7.65
C ARG A 153 -2.41 14.23 8.71
N LYS A 154 -3.10 15.24 9.29
CA LYS A 154 -4.19 15.01 10.26
C LYS A 154 -5.41 14.34 9.65
N ALA A 155 -5.54 14.37 8.32
CA ALA A 155 -6.60 13.65 7.62
C ALA A 155 -6.38 12.13 7.59
N TYR A 156 -5.16 11.69 7.90
CA TYR A 156 -4.74 10.32 7.91
C TYR A 156 -4.53 9.87 9.35
N GLN A 157 -5.56 9.36 9.97
CA GLN A 157 -5.50 8.76 11.30
C GLN A 157 -5.85 7.29 11.15
N ILE A 158 -4.89 6.44 11.46
CA ILE A 158 -5.15 5.03 11.75
C ILE A 158 -6.09 4.98 12.96
N SER A 159 -6.91 3.94 13.09
CA SER A 159 -7.70 3.75 14.30
C SER A 159 -6.75 3.88 15.50
N GLU A 160 -7.10 4.73 16.48
CA GLU A 160 -6.25 4.98 17.67
C GLU A 160 -5.81 3.68 18.34
N LYS A 161 -6.65 2.65 18.28
CA LYS A 161 -6.35 1.33 18.84
C LYS A 161 -5.21 0.64 18.09
N LEU A 162 -5.26 0.57 16.75
CA LEU A 162 -4.21 -0.05 15.94
C LEU A 162 -2.88 0.67 16.12
N PHE A 163 -2.90 2.00 16.16
CA PHE A 163 -1.70 2.80 16.40
C PHE A 163 -1.11 2.54 17.80
N SER A 164 -1.97 2.45 18.82
CA SER A 164 -1.56 2.13 20.20
C SER A 164 -0.95 0.73 20.29
N ASP A 165 -1.58 -0.26 19.64
CA ASP A 165 -1.11 -1.65 19.65
C ASP A 165 0.24 -1.78 18.93
N ILE A 166 0.42 -1.11 17.78
CA ILE A 166 1.69 -1.10 17.05
C ILE A 166 2.77 -0.35 17.83
N ALA A 167 2.45 0.80 18.46
CA ALA A 167 3.40 1.55 19.25
C ALA A 167 3.89 0.73 20.46
N ALA A 168 2.98 0.06 21.17
CA ALA A 168 3.33 -0.84 22.28
C ALA A 168 4.21 -2.00 21.80
N TYR A 169 3.87 -2.63 20.68
CA TYR A 169 4.67 -3.72 20.10
C TYR A 169 6.09 -3.25 19.71
N ILE A 170 6.22 -2.06 19.15
CA ILE A 170 7.54 -1.47 18.80
C ILE A 170 8.37 -1.27 20.08
N ASP A 171 7.76 -0.71 21.15
CA ASP A 171 8.46 -0.43 22.39
C ASP A 171 8.87 -1.73 23.10
N ASP A 172 7.98 -2.74 23.17
CA ASP A 172 8.26 -4.04 23.78
C ASP A 172 9.38 -4.76 23.00
N THR A 173 9.29 -4.81 21.68
CA THR A 173 10.29 -5.47 20.83
C THR A 173 11.65 -4.76 20.90
N TYR A 174 11.66 -3.43 21.02
CA TYR A 174 12.89 -2.66 21.20
C TYR A 174 13.54 -2.95 22.54
N VAL A 175 12.74 -3.03 23.61
CA VAL A 175 13.22 -3.36 24.97
C VAL A 175 13.79 -4.78 25.01
N ASP A 176 13.07 -5.76 24.45
CA ASP A 176 13.50 -7.16 24.42
C ASP A 176 14.81 -7.33 23.64
N ALA A 177 14.93 -6.72 22.45
CA ALA A 177 16.16 -6.78 21.65
C ALA A 177 17.36 -6.16 22.35
N HIS A 178 17.17 -5.10 23.18
CA HIS A 178 18.25 -4.45 23.91
C HIS A 178 18.56 -5.14 25.24
N THR A 179 17.59 -5.86 25.83
CA THR A 179 17.78 -6.63 27.05
C THR A 179 18.48 -7.96 26.77
N ASP A 180 18.07 -8.65 25.69
CA ASP A 180 18.70 -9.90 25.26
C ASP A 180 20.12 -9.71 24.71
N SER A 181 20.44 -8.56 24.12
CA SER A 181 21.79 -8.32 23.59
C SER A 181 22.87 -8.34 24.66
N ARG A 182 22.57 -7.85 25.87
CA ARG A 182 23.50 -7.92 27.01
C ARG A 182 23.66 -9.33 27.54
N ALA A 183 22.57 -10.07 27.69
CA ALA A 183 22.59 -11.46 28.20
C ALA A 183 23.23 -12.39 27.16
N SER A 184 22.96 -12.19 25.86
CA SER A 184 23.55 -12.95 24.75
C SER A 184 25.04 -12.64 24.56
N GLN A 185 25.47 -11.39 24.75
CA GLN A 185 26.89 -11.03 24.70
C GLN A 185 27.66 -11.64 25.91
N LEU A 186 27.08 -11.63 27.07
CA LEU A 186 27.67 -12.29 28.28
C LEU A 186 27.78 -13.83 28.10
N ARG A 187 26.72 -14.49 27.56
CA ARG A 187 26.75 -15.93 27.25
C ARG A 187 27.75 -16.25 26.14
N ARG A 188 27.86 -15.41 25.13
CA ARG A 188 28.84 -15.58 24.03
C ARG A 188 30.28 -15.38 24.53
N MET A 189 30.53 -14.42 25.39
CA MET A 189 31.83 -14.28 26.07
C MET A 189 32.18 -15.45 26.95
N GLN A 190 31.21 -15.99 27.69
CA GLN A 190 31.41 -17.19 28.51
C GLN A 190 31.68 -18.43 27.65
N MET A 191 30.93 -18.66 26.56
CA MET A 191 31.18 -19.75 25.61
C MET A 191 32.57 -19.65 24.96
N LEU A 192 32.97 -18.44 24.50
CA LEU A 192 34.30 -18.21 23.94
C LEU A 192 35.43 -18.43 24.95
N SER A 193 35.19 -18.23 26.25
CA SER A 193 36.18 -18.54 27.30
C SER A 193 36.24 -20.02 27.64
N GLU A 194 35.14 -20.78 27.44
CA GLU A 194 35.13 -22.23 27.64
C GLU A 194 35.68 -23.00 26.45
N GLU A 195 35.47 -22.54 25.23
CA GLU A 195 36.05 -23.11 24.01
C GLU A 195 37.58 -22.90 23.89
N ALA A 196 38.11 -21.87 24.52
CA ALA A 196 39.57 -21.63 24.59
C ALA A 196 40.34 -22.65 25.46
N ILE A 197 39.65 -23.51 26.21
CA ILE A 197 40.22 -24.50 27.10
C ILE A 197 40.22 -25.92 26.51
N CYS A 198 39.44 -26.19 25.45
CA CYS A 198 39.40 -27.47 24.75
C CYS A 198 39.98 -27.35 23.33
N GLY A 199 41.29 -27.39 23.21
CA GLY A 199 42.00 -27.49 21.93
C GLY A 199 41.83 -28.86 21.29
N ALA A 200 40.83 -29.00 20.42
CA ALA A 200 40.81 -30.05 19.40
C ALA A 200 40.96 -29.42 18.03
N PRO A 201 41.80 -29.90 17.10
CA PRO A 201 41.95 -29.30 15.80
C PRO A 201 40.68 -29.52 14.99
N MET A 202 39.98 -28.44 14.66
CA MET A 202 38.90 -28.46 13.66
C MET A 202 39.53 -28.86 12.31
N ALA A 203 39.13 -30.03 11.82
CA ALA A 203 39.38 -30.43 10.44
C ALA A 203 38.78 -29.38 9.51
N ALA A 204 39.60 -28.60 8.85
CA ALA A 204 39.17 -27.68 7.83
C ALA A 204 38.43 -28.45 6.73
N SER A 205 37.15 -28.23 6.59
CA SER A 205 36.37 -28.75 5.45
C SER A 205 36.95 -28.13 4.17
N THR A 206 37.72 -28.88 3.43
CA THR A 206 38.25 -28.53 2.11
C THR A 206 37.17 -28.66 1.04
N LYS A 207 36.03 -28.02 1.18
CA LYS A 207 35.13 -27.81 0.03
C LYS A 207 35.79 -26.82 -0.90
N SER A 208 36.01 -27.19 -2.15
CA SER A 208 36.52 -26.27 -3.15
C SER A 208 35.50 -25.13 -3.39
N LEU A 209 35.95 -23.99 -3.84
CA LEU A 209 35.05 -22.88 -4.21
C LEU A 209 34.04 -23.34 -5.28
N ASP A 210 34.47 -24.18 -6.21
CA ASP A 210 33.62 -24.76 -7.26
C ASP A 210 32.54 -25.68 -6.69
N ASP A 211 32.86 -26.46 -5.65
CA ASP A 211 31.85 -27.29 -4.95
C ASP A 211 30.83 -26.41 -4.20
N ALA A 212 31.27 -25.28 -3.63
CA ALA A 212 30.38 -24.34 -2.99
C ALA A 212 29.49 -23.58 -3.99
N LEU A 213 30.02 -23.23 -5.16
CA LEU A 213 29.28 -22.56 -6.23
C LEU A 213 28.31 -23.51 -6.95
N SER A 214 28.59 -24.83 -6.98
CA SER A 214 27.68 -25.84 -7.55
C SER A 214 26.44 -26.10 -6.67
N GLN A 215 26.43 -25.64 -5.43
CA GLN A 215 25.34 -25.74 -4.45
C GLN A 215 24.59 -24.41 -4.28
N ILE A 216 24.49 -23.60 -5.36
CA ILE A 216 23.67 -22.37 -5.32
C ILE A 216 22.21 -22.76 -5.10
N ASP A 217 21.65 -22.18 -4.07
CA ASP A 217 20.28 -22.38 -3.63
C ASP A 217 19.28 -21.73 -4.61
N GLU A 218 17.99 -22.10 -4.48
CA GLU A 218 16.88 -21.49 -5.21
C GLU A 218 16.94 -19.97 -5.11
N SER A 219 16.77 -19.27 -6.23
CA SER A 219 16.75 -17.81 -6.26
C SER A 219 15.42 -17.23 -5.74
N PHE A 220 15.39 -15.91 -5.44
CA PHE A 220 14.15 -15.22 -5.08
C PHE A 220 13.05 -15.41 -6.12
N SER A 221 13.37 -15.25 -7.41
CA SER A 221 12.39 -15.39 -8.51
C SER A 221 11.83 -16.80 -8.60
N GLU A 222 12.66 -17.82 -8.45
CA GLU A 222 12.22 -19.22 -8.48
C GLU A 222 11.35 -19.55 -7.27
N MET A 223 11.74 -19.13 -6.06
CA MET A 223 10.92 -19.30 -4.85
C MET A 223 9.57 -18.61 -4.98
N LEU A 224 9.54 -17.37 -5.48
CA LEU A 224 8.30 -16.62 -5.66
C LEU A 224 7.34 -17.37 -6.59
N LEU A 225 7.80 -17.82 -7.76
CA LEU A 225 6.97 -18.52 -8.72
C LEU A 225 6.45 -19.86 -8.15
N ARG A 226 7.31 -20.62 -7.48
CA ARG A 226 6.92 -21.85 -6.79
C ARG A 226 5.83 -21.60 -5.73
N LYS A 227 5.99 -20.53 -4.92
CA LYS A 227 5.00 -20.18 -3.89
C LYS A 227 3.67 -19.71 -4.49
N ILE A 228 3.67 -19.04 -5.65
CA ILE A 228 2.46 -18.68 -6.39
C ILE A 228 1.72 -19.96 -6.83
N ASP A 229 2.44 -20.93 -7.39
CA ASP A 229 1.88 -22.21 -7.82
C ASP A 229 1.36 -23.03 -6.63
N GLU A 230 2.10 -23.11 -5.51
CA GLU A 230 1.68 -23.79 -4.26
C GLU A 230 0.38 -23.22 -3.70
N LYS A 231 0.17 -21.90 -3.82
CA LYS A 231 -1.06 -21.21 -3.36
C LYS A 231 -2.21 -21.29 -4.39
N GLY A 232 -1.98 -21.87 -5.56
CA GLY A 232 -2.97 -21.96 -6.64
C GLY A 232 -3.39 -20.58 -7.18
N MET A 233 -2.55 -19.57 -7.03
CA MET A 233 -2.79 -18.21 -7.53
C MET A 233 -2.30 -18.06 -8.97
N THR A 234 -2.95 -17.19 -9.73
CA THR A 234 -2.37 -16.71 -10.99
C THR A 234 -1.36 -15.60 -10.72
N ASP A 235 -0.40 -15.43 -11.63
CA ASP A 235 0.55 -14.32 -11.59
C ASP A 235 -0.15 -12.97 -11.40
N ALA A 236 -1.25 -12.76 -12.14
CA ALA A 236 -2.02 -11.52 -12.07
C ALA A 236 -2.65 -11.28 -10.70
N GLN A 237 -3.16 -12.32 -10.06
CA GLN A 237 -3.67 -12.22 -8.68
C GLN A 237 -2.56 -11.88 -7.71
N CYS A 238 -1.39 -12.51 -7.83
CA CYS A 238 -0.26 -12.29 -6.93
C CYS A 238 0.27 -10.86 -7.02
N TYR A 239 0.66 -10.37 -8.22
CA TYR A 239 1.24 -9.02 -8.30
C TYR A 239 0.23 -7.91 -7.97
N LYS A 240 -1.07 -8.10 -8.30
CA LYS A 240 -2.12 -7.15 -7.92
C LYS A 240 -2.33 -7.12 -6.41
N LYS A 241 -2.40 -8.28 -5.74
CA LYS A 241 -2.51 -8.39 -4.29
C LYS A 241 -1.28 -7.80 -3.58
N ALA A 242 -0.09 -7.97 -4.15
CA ALA A 242 1.15 -7.35 -3.69
C ALA A 242 1.22 -5.83 -3.96
N ASN A 243 0.25 -5.26 -4.67
CA ASN A 243 0.28 -3.88 -5.16
C ASN A 243 1.53 -3.57 -6.01
N ILE A 244 1.95 -4.53 -6.83
CA ILE A 244 3.11 -4.45 -7.73
C ILE A 244 2.62 -4.29 -9.17
N ASP A 245 3.28 -3.44 -9.97
CA ASP A 245 2.92 -3.28 -11.37
C ASP A 245 3.33 -4.50 -12.23
N ARG A 246 2.59 -4.70 -13.32
CA ARG A 246 2.81 -5.83 -14.24
C ARG A 246 4.21 -5.84 -14.85
N LYS A 247 4.80 -4.66 -15.14
CA LYS A 247 6.12 -4.58 -15.80
C LYS A 247 7.22 -5.08 -14.86
N LEU A 248 7.15 -4.67 -13.59
CA LEU A 248 8.07 -5.14 -12.55
C LEU A 248 7.93 -6.64 -12.33
N PHE A 249 6.71 -7.16 -12.23
CA PHE A 249 6.49 -8.61 -12.09
C PHE A 249 7.02 -9.39 -13.31
N SER A 250 6.76 -8.91 -14.53
CA SER A 250 7.27 -9.53 -15.76
C SER A 250 8.80 -9.59 -15.78
N LYS A 251 9.48 -8.55 -15.26
CA LYS A 251 10.94 -8.53 -15.13
C LYS A 251 11.42 -9.58 -14.12
N ILE A 252 10.77 -9.68 -12.96
CA ILE A 252 11.10 -10.69 -11.94
C ILE A 252 10.94 -12.11 -12.52
N ARG A 253 9.85 -12.35 -13.25
CA ARG A 253 9.58 -13.66 -13.87
C ARG A 253 10.59 -14.04 -14.96
N SER A 254 11.04 -13.07 -15.76
CA SER A 254 11.98 -13.34 -16.88
C SER A 254 13.44 -13.46 -16.45
N ASP A 255 13.82 -12.87 -15.32
CA ASP A 255 15.19 -12.87 -14.81
C ASP A 255 15.28 -13.68 -13.52
N LYS A 256 15.85 -14.90 -13.62
CA LYS A 256 16.01 -15.79 -12.46
C LYS A 256 16.91 -15.22 -11.37
N LEU A 257 17.84 -14.32 -11.72
CA LEU A 257 18.78 -13.69 -10.78
C LEU A 257 18.33 -12.27 -10.37
N TYR A 258 17.09 -11.91 -10.67
CA TYR A 258 16.55 -10.62 -10.29
C TYR A 258 16.58 -10.40 -8.77
N LYS A 259 17.12 -9.27 -8.37
CA LYS A 259 17.17 -8.85 -6.96
C LYS A 259 16.12 -7.75 -6.72
N PRO A 260 14.99 -8.04 -6.09
CA PRO A 260 14.00 -7.02 -5.75
C PRO A 260 14.51 -6.09 -4.65
N SER A 261 13.84 -4.96 -4.46
CA SER A 261 13.99 -4.19 -3.23
C SER A 261 13.36 -4.92 -2.03
N LYS A 262 13.78 -4.60 -0.81
CA LYS A 262 13.21 -5.20 0.39
C LYS A 262 11.69 -4.98 0.50
N PRO A 263 11.14 -3.75 0.27
CA PRO A 263 9.70 -3.54 0.24
C PRO A 263 8.98 -4.39 -0.81
N THR A 264 9.60 -4.60 -1.99
CA THR A 264 9.03 -5.45 -3.04
C THR A 264 8.97 -6.92 -2.62
N ALA A 265 10.05 -7.44 -2.02
CA ALA A 265 10.08 -8.82 -1.54
C ALA A 265 9.03 -9.07 -0.45
N LEU A 266 8.90 -8.13 0.49
CA LEU A 266 7.88 -8.18 1.55
C LEU A 266 6.46 -8.06 1.00
N ALA A 267 6.22 -7.21 -0.01
CA ALA A 267 4.92 -7.10 -0.63
C ALA A 267 4.45 -8.44 -1.23
N PHE A 268 5.35 -9.23 -1.82
CA PHE A 268 5.03 -10.58 -2.29
C PHE A 268 4.80 -11.56 -1.14
N ALA A 269 5.62 -11.52 -0.08
CA ALA A 269 5.41 -12.36 1.10
C ALA A 269 4.03 -12.13 1.74
N ILE A 270 3.62 -10.86 1.86
CA ILE A 270 2.30 -10.47 2.35
C ILE A 270 1.19 -10.93 1.39
N ALA A 271 1.35 -10.74 0.07
CA ALA A 271 0.35 -11.15 -0.91
C ALA A 271 0.11 -12.67 -0.93
N LEU A 272 1.17 -13.43 -0.69
CA LEU A 272 1.13 -14.89 -0.59
C LEU A 272 0.72 -15.38 0.81
N GLU A 273 0.48 -14.48 1.76
CA GLU A 273 0.14 -14.80 3.15
C GLU A 273 1.14 -15.80 3.75
N LEU A 274 2.44 -15.49 3.62
CA LEU A 274 3.49 -16.36 4.15
C LEU A 274 3.63 -16.15 5.67
N PRO A 275 3.77 -17.23 6.45
CA PRO A 275 4.13 -17.12 7.86
C PRO A 275 5.52 -16.50 8.01
N LEU A 276 5.84 -16.07 9.22
CA LEU A 276 7.07 -15.32 9.49
C LEU A 276 8.34 -16.05 9.06
N ASP A 277 8.41 -17.37 9.27
CA ASP A 277 9.58 -18.17 8.90
C ASP A 277 9.80 -18.21 7.39
N GLU A 278 8.74 -18.45 6.61
CA GLU A 278 8.80 -18.44 5.14
C GLU A 278 9.06 -17.03 4.59
N THR A 279 8.55 -15.99 5.27
CA THR A 279 8.86 -14.59 4.95
C THR A 279 10.35 -14.30 5.15
N LYS A 280 10.95 -14.76 6.27
CA LYS A 280 12.38 -14.62 6.52
C LYS A 280 13.21 -15.38 5.47
N GLU A 281 12.80 -16.58 5.08
CA GLU A 281 13.44 -17.34 4.01
C GLU A 281 13.40 -16.58 2.68
N MET A 282 12.22 -16.08 2.27
CA MET A 282 12.06 -15.30 1.03
C MET A 282 12.94 -14.05 1.02
N LEU A 283 13.05 -13.36 2.16
CA LEU A 283 13.94 -12.21 2.30
C LEU A 283 15.42 -12.59 2.15
N MET A 284 15.85 -13.71 2.74
CA MET A 284 17.22 -14.20 2.60
C MET A 284 17.59 -14.47 1.13
N LYS A 285 16.67 -15.04 0.35
CA LYS A 285 16.87 -15.26 -1.11
C LYS A 285 17.02 -13.92 -1.87
N ALA A 286 16.41 -12.84 -1.39
CA ALA A 286 16.58 -11.49 -1.92
C ALA A 286 17.82 -10.76 -1.36
N GLY A 287 18.52 -11.34 -0.39
CA GLY A 287 19.68 -10.73 0.29
C GLY A 287 19.30 -9.77 1.41
N PHE A 288 18.13 -9.94 2.03
CA PHE A 288 17.64 -9.12 3.13
C PHE A 288 17.31 -9.96 4.37
N ALA A 289 17.11 -9.26 5.49
CA ALA A 289 16.59 -9.83 6.73
C ALA A 289 15.68 -8.82 7.42
N LEU A 290 14.76 -9.28 8.28
CA LEU A 290 14.06 -8.42 9.23
C LEU A 290 15.00 -8.06 10.38
N SER A 291 14.91 -6.83 10.86
CA SER A 291 15.75 -6.29 11.92
C SER A 291 14.91 -5.53 12.95
N HIS A 292 15.01 -5.89 14.20
CA HIS A 292 14.34 -5.19 15.30
C HIS A 292 14.94 -3.80 15.61
N SER A 293 16.00 -3.39 14.92
CA SER A 293 16.52 -2.01 14.96
C SER A 293 15.83 -1.06 13.98
N ASN A 294 14.86 -1.55 13.18
CA ASN A 294 14.19 -0.79 12.14
C ASN A 294 12.67 -0.85 12.33
N LYS A 295 12.04 0.31 12.51
CA LYS A 295 10.58 0.42 12.69
C LYS A 295 9.78 -0.20 11.55
N PHE A 296 10.24 -0.05 10.31
CA PHE A 296 9.62 -0.67 9.15
C PHE A 296 9.52 -2.20 9.31
N ASP A 297 10.61 -2.84 9.73
CA ASP A 297 10.67 -4.29 9.88
C ASP A 297 9.78 -4.77 11.03
N ILE A 298 9.79 -4.07 12.16
CA ILE A 298 8.96 -4.36 13.32
C ILE A 298 7.47 -4.28 12.97
N ILE A 299 7.06 -3.24 12.21
CA ILE A 299 5.67 -3.10 11.77
C ILE A 299 5.27 -4.28 10.89
N ILE A 300 6.11 -4.67 9.93
CA ILE A 300 5.82 -5.82 9.07
C ILE A 300 5.68 -7.11 9.88
N GLU A 301 6.61 -7.36 10.80
CA GLU A 301 6.61 -8.53 11.69
C GLU A 301 5.34 -8.58 12.53
N TYR A 302 4.94 -7.44 13.13
CA TYR A 302 3.68 -7.30 13.86
C TYR A 302 2.47 -7.77 13.06
N PHE A 303 2.31 -7.29 11.83
CA PHE A 303 1.16 -7.65 10.99
C PHE A 303 1.15 -9.12 10.60
N ILE A 304 2.30 -9.70 10.29
CA ILE A 304 2.44 -11.13 9.97
C ILE A 304 2.07 -12.00 11.18
N GLU A 305 2.58 -11.68 12.38
CA GLU A 305 2.30 -12.42 13.61
C GLU A 305 0.83 -12.36 14.03
N HIS A 306 0.13 -11.27 13.68
CA HIS A 306 -1.30 -11.13 13.92
C HIS A 306 -2.17 -11.67 12.77
N GLY A 307 -1.57 -12.34 11.76
CA GLY A 307 -2.28 -12.92 10.63
C GLY A 307 -2.98 -11.89 9.74
N ASN A 308 -2.54 -10.64 9.76
CA ASN A 308 -3.10 -9.58 8.93
C ASN A 308 -2.19 -9.32 7.72
N TYR A 309 -2.62 -9.80 6.55
CA TYR A 309 -1.90 -9.70 5.29
C TYR A 309 -2.49 -8.65 4.32
N ASN A 310 -3.25 -7.69 4.84
CA ASN A 310 -3.77 -6.59 4.03
C ASN A 310 -2.67 -5.55 3.79
N VAL A 311 -2.08 -5.56 2.59
CA VAL A 311 -1.00 -4.65 2.19
C VAL A 311 -1.36 -3.17 2.37
N PHE A 312 -2.64 -2.83 2.29
CA PHE A 312 -3.11 -1.45 2.42
C PHE A 312 -3.18 -1.03 3.88
N GLU A 313 -3.65 -1.88 4.78
CA GLU A 313 -3.63 -1.63 6.23
C GLU A 313 -2.19 -1.55 6.75
N ILE A 314 -1.30 -2.41 6.24
CA ILE A 314 0.14 -2.33 6.53
C ILE A 314 0.73 -1.01 6.05
N ASN A 315 0.41 -0.58 4.83
CA ASN A 315 0.86 0.70 4.28
C ASN A 315 0.30 1.90 5.06
N GLU A 316 -0.92 1.79 5.57
CA GLU A 316 -1.51 2.78 6.47
C GLU A 316 -0.65 2.93 7.74
N ALA A 317 -0.30 1.82 8.38
CA ALA A 317 0.57 1.81 9.54
C ALA A 317 1.97 2.36 9.21
N LEU A 318 2.61 1.88 8.14
CA LEU A 318 3.91 2.36 7.71
C LEU A 318 3.93 3.87 7.47
N PHE A 319 2.88 4.40 6.83
CA PHE A 319 2.74 5.84 6.60
C PHE A 319 2.62 6.64 7.92
N ALA A 320 1.85 6.13 8.88
CA ALA A 320 1.66 6.80 10.17
C ALA A 320 2.96 6.89 10.99
N PHE A 321 3.84 5.92 10.82
CA PHE A 321 5.17 5.91 11.45
C PHE A 321 6.29 6.51 10.58
N ASP A 322 5.95 7.24 9.50
CA ASP A 322 6.89 7.84 8.54
C ASP A 322 7.87 6.83 7.90
N GLN A 323 7.37 5.62 7.61
CA GLN A 323 8.15 4.57 6.96
C GLN A 323 7.84 4.47 5.46
N SER A 324 8.76 3.82 4.70
CA SER A 324 8.55 3.50 3.29
C SER A 324 7.35 2.56 3.13
N LEU A 325 6.58 2.71 2.05
CA LEU A 325 5.44 1.85 1.79
C LEU A 325 5.86 0.55 1.10
N LEU A 326 5.09 -0.53 1.30
CA LEU A 326 5.22 -1.77 0.56
C LEU A 326 4.78 -1.59 -0.88
N GLY A 327 5.50 -2.25 -1.80
CA GLY A 327 5.18 -2.21 -3.21
C GLY A 327 5.51 -0.86 -3.88
N ALA A 328 6.28 0.03 -3.25
CA ALA A 328 6.71 1.32 -3.80
C ALA A 328 8.01 1.20 -4.60
#